data_63fa699ee9c26ce95304160867654d6c
#
_entry.id   63fa699ee9c26ce95304160867654d6c
#
_cell.length_a   1.000
_cell.length_b   1.000
_cell.length_c   1.000
_cell.angle_alpha   90.00
_cell.angle_beta   90.00
_cell.angle_gamma   90.00
#
_symmetry.space_group_name_H-M   'P 1'
#
loop_
_entity.id
_entity.type
_entity.pdbx_description
1 polymer ?
#
loop_
_entity_poly.entity_id
_entity_poly.type
_entity_poly.pdbx_seq_one_letter_code
_entity_poly.pdbx_strand_id
1 'polypeptide(L)'
;MAEYIKQEMSDLHGTGEKKVYYRMKRNLHFTHEQFLEWLENADPFITKHVESVLKHITHQMAVAMALGHSVTIDGLGTFRAGIGLKRGKEMDGLDDGKPSLNAQSLQVTDVYFRPDKKLIRDTNYNCTLTRGAT
;
A
#
# COMPACT_ATOMS: atom_id res chain seq x y z
N MET A 1 13.20 7.70 -17.22
CA MET A 1 12.39 8.92 -17.27
C MET A 1 10.90 8.54 -17.17
N ALA A 2 10.17 9.18 -16.28
CA ALA A 2 8.74 8.89 -16.14
C ALA A 2 7.93 9.82 -17.02
N GLU A 3 6.79 9.33 -17.51
CA GLU A 3 5.86 10.12 -18.30
C GLU A 3 4.62 10.47 -17.49
N TYR A 4 4.07 11.65 -17.69
CA TYR A 4 2.78 12.02 -17.14
C TYR A 4 1.75 12.17 -18.25
N ILE A 5 0.50 11.87 -17.93
CA ILE A 5 -0.62 12.01 -18.85
C ILE A 5 -1.74 12.81 -18.20
N LYS A 6 -2.50 13.48 -19.04
CA LYS A 6 -3.71 14.20 -18.65
C LYS A 6 -4.88 13.23 -18.65
N GLN A 7 -5.66 13.25 -17.60
CA GLN A 7 -6.85 12.43 -17.47
C GLN A 7 -8.06 13.28 -17.10
N GLU A 8 -9.17 13.05 -17.80
CA GLU A 8 -10.45 13.65 -17.47
C GLU A 8 -11.27 12.68 -16.63
N MET A 9 -11.90 13.21 -15.58
CA MET A 9 -12.79 12.45 -14.72
C MET A 9 -14.15 13.12 -14.71
N SER A 10 -15.21 12.31 -14.90
CA SER A 10 -16.59 12.78 -14.78
C SER A 10 -16.85 13.23 -13.34
N ASP A 11 -17.58 14.34 -13.19
CA ASP A 11 -17.98 14.80 -11.87
C ASP A 11 -19.00 13.80 -11.26
N LEU A 12 -18.60 13.19 -10.16
CA LEU A 12 -19.44 12.23 -9.41
C LEU A 12 -20.65 12.90 -8.75
N HIS A 13 -20.69 14.24 -8.68
CA HIS A 13 -21.77 14.98 -8.06
C HIS A 13 -22.84 15.46 -9.05
N GLY A 14 -22.72 15.09 -10.34
CA GLY A 14 -23.74 15.34 -11.34
C GLY A 14 -23.85 16.80 -11.80
N THR A 15 -22.84 17.63 -11.55
CA THR A 15 -22.82 19.02 -12.03
C THR A 15 -22.46 19.16 -13.51
N GLY A 16 -22.10 18.06 -14.17
CA GLY A 16 -21.71 18.04 -15.57
C GLY A 16 -20.33 18.59 -15.86
N GLU A 17 -19.60 19.03 -14.86
CA GLU A 17 -18.23 19.52 -15.03
C GLU A 17 -17.24 18.34 -15.02
N LYS A 18 -16.37 18.34 -16.04
CA LYS A 18 -15.27 17.38 -16.11
C LYS A 18 -14.07 17.92 -15.36
N LYS A 19 -13.57 17.17 -14.38
CA LYS A 19 -12.32 17.53 -13.71
C LYS A 19 -11.16 16.94 -14.48
N VAL A 20 -10.13 17.76 -14.68
CA VAL A 20 -8.89 17.37 -15.35
C VAL A 20 -7.80 17.26 -14.31
N TYR A 21 -7.07 16.15 -14.34
CA TYR A 21 -5.91 15.97 -13.50
C TYR A 21 -4.78 15.30 -14.27
N TYR A 22 -3.56 15.46 -13.75
CA TYR A 22 -2.39 14.80 -14.29
C TYR A 22 -2.02 13.62 -13.41
N ARG A 23 -1.63 12.54 -14.04
CA ARG A 23 -1.12 11.36 -13.32
C ARG A 23 0.12 10.82 -13.99
N MET A 24 0.90 10.09 -13.22
CA MET A 24 2.04 9.37 -13.80
C MET A 24 1.52 8.22 -14.65
N LYS A 25 2.02 8.11 -15.88
CA LYS A 25 1.71 6.96 -16.74
C LYS A 25 2.33 5.72 -16.11
N ARG A 26 1.53 4.65 -16.00
CA ARG A 26 2.03 3.38 -15.50
C ARG A 26 3.06 2.82 -16.45
N ASN A 27 4.21 2.46 -15.88
CA ASN A 27 5.28 1.78 -16.58
C ASN A 27 5.26 0.29 -16.19
N LEU A 28 6.39 -0.38 -16.31
CA LEU A 28 6.50 -1.79 -15.98
C LEU A 28 6.23 -2.04 -14.50
N HIS A 29 5.55 -3.14 -14.21
CA HIS A 29 5.42 -3.63 -12.86
C HIS A 29 6.61 -4.54 -12.56
N PHE A 30 7.34 -4.23 -11.50
CA PHE A 30 8.38 -5.11 -11.00
C PHE A 30 7.76 -6.19 -10.12
N THR A 31 7.95 -7.43 -10.49
CA THR A 31 7.64 -8.55 -9.60
C THR A 31 8.66 -8.57 -8.45
N HIS A 32 8.38 -9.37 -7.42
CA HIS A 32 9.30 -9.55 -6.30
C HIS A 32 10.71 -9.91 -6.77
N GLU A 33 10.81 -10.90 -7.66
CA GLU A 33 12.10 -11.36 -8.19
C GLU A 33 12.82 -10.29 -9.00
N GLN A 34 12.09 -9.57 -9.84
CA GLN A 34 12.66 -8.48 -10.66
C GLN A 34 13.15 -7.33 -9.77
N PHE A 35 12.43 -7.03 -8.70
CA PHE A 35 12.86 -6.00 -7.77
C PHE A 35 14.11 -6.40 -6.98
N LEU A 36 14.21 -7.66 -6.56
CA LEU A 36 15.41 -8.18 -5.92
C LEU A 36 16.62 -8.13 -6.85
N GLU A 37 16.44 -8.49 -8.12
CA GLU A 37 17.50 -8.38 -9.13
C GLU A 37 17.93 -6.94 -9.33
N TRP A 38 16.99 -6.01 -9.39
CA TRP A 38 17.28 -4.58 -9.45
C TRP A 38 18.12 -4.11 -8.27
N LEU A 39 17.79 -4.57 -7.05
CA LEU A 39 18.55 -4.25 -5.84
C LEU A 39 19.99 -4.78 -5.91
N GLU A 40 20.16 -6.01 -6.34
CA GLU A 40 21.48 -6.63 -6.48
C GLU A 40 22.36 -5.88 -7.47
N ASN A 41 21.79 -5.43 -8.59
CA ASN A 41 22.50 -4.64 -9.59
C ASN A 41 22.86 -3.24 -9.09
N ALA A 42 22.01 -2.65 -8.25
CA ALA A 42 22.27 -1.32 -7.68
C ALA A 42 23.31 -1.36 -6.56
N ASP A 43 23.33 -2.42 -5.78
CA ASP A 43 24.24 -2.59 -4.66
C ASP A 43 24.67 -4.06 -4.53
N PRO A 44 25.89 -4.41 -5.01
CA PRO A 44 26.37 -5.80 -4.94
C PRO A 44 26.57 -6.33 -3.53
N PHE A 45 26.57 -5.46 -2.50
CA PHE A 45 26.71 -5.88 -1.11
C PHE A 45 25.37 -6.32 -0.50
N ILE A 46 24.26 -5.91 -1.12
CA ILE A 46 22.93 -6.40 -0.75
C ILE A 46 22.73 -7.74 -1.46
N THR A 47 23.21 -8.81 -0.82
CA THR A 47 23.17 -10.10 -1.49
C THR A 47 22.28 -11.12 -0.75
N LYS A 48 22.52 -12.32 -0.99
CA LYS A 48 21.99 -13.65 -0.61
C LYS A 48 20.97 -13.74 0.53
N HIS A 49 20.94 -12.76 1.44
CA HIS A 49 20.05 -12.81 2.62
C HIS A 49 18.85 -11.88 2.56
N VAL A 50 18.76 -11.01 1.52
CA VAL A 50 17.68 -10.02 1.41
C VAL A 50 16.32 -10.68 1.37
N GLU A 51 16.15 -11.73 0.58
CA GLU A 51 14.88 -12.44 0.48
C GLU A 51 14.47 -13.05 1.82
N SER A 52 15.40 -13.70 2.50
CA SER A 52 15.17 -14.29 3.82
C SER A 52 14.81 -13.23 4.85
N VAL A 53 15.52 -12.11 4.85
CA VAL A 53 15.26 -10.99 5.76
C VAL A 53 13.89 -10.37 5.48
N LEU A 54 13.53 -10.17 4.22
CA LEU A 54 12.22 -9.64 3.83
C LEU A 54 11.09 -10.54 4.30
N LYS A 55 11.22 -11.86 4.10
CA LYS A 55 10.21 -12.83 4.59
C LYS A 55 10.05 -12.75 6.10
N HIS A 56 11.14 -12.60 6.82
CA HIS A 56 11.12 -12.48 8.27
C HIS A 56 10.45 -11.18 8.71
N ILE A 57 10.79 -10.05 8.05
CA ILE A 57 10.19 -8.75 8.33
C ILE A 57 8.68 -8.78 8.10
N THR A 58 8.23 -9.29 6.95
CA THR A 58 6.80 -9.34 6.63
C THR A 58 6.04 -10.24 7.58
N HIS A 59 6.63 -11.37 7.97
CA HIS A 59 6.02 -12.27 8.95
C HIS A 59 5.86 -11.59 10.32
N GLN A 60 6.91 -10.95 10.81
CA GLN A 60 6.87 -10.26 12.11
C GLN A 60 5.94 -9.05 12.10
N MET A 61 5.86 -8.34 10.97
CA MET A 61 4.87 -7.27 10.80
C MET A 61 3.44 -7.81 10.91
N ALA A 62 3.16 -8.94 10.27
CA ALA A 62 1.85 -9.58 10.34
C ALA A 62 1.50 -9.96 11.78
N VAL A 63 2.45 -10.52 12.53
CA VAL A 63 2.26 -10.85 13.95
C VAL A 63 1.99 -9.60 14.79
N ALA A 64 2.78 -8.55 14.60
CA ALA A 64 2.62 -7.31 15.35
C ALA A 64 1.26 -6.65 15.06
N MET A 65 0.88 -6.57 13.79
CA MET A 65 -0.40 -5.99 13.39
C MET A 65 -1.58 -6.83 13.87
N ALA A 66 -1.45 -8.14 13.91
CA ALA A 66 -2.47 -9.03 14.45
C ALA A 66 -2.73 -8.79 15.94
N LEU A 67 -1.75 -8.27 16.66
CA LEU A 67 -1.86 -7.87 18.06
C LEU A 67 -2.40 -6.44 18.24
N GLY A 68 -2.75 -5.78 17.15
CA GLY A 68 -3.26 -4.40 17.19
C GLY A 68 -2.19 -3.32 17.16
N HIS A 69 -0.92 -3.69 16.97
CA HIS A 69 0.15 -2.70 16.88
C HIS A 69 0.20 -2.08 15.48
N SER A 70 0.52 -0.81 15.41
CA SER A 70 1.00 -0.20 14.18
C SER A 70 2.52 -0.39 14.10
N VAL A 71 3.03 -0.50 12.88
CA VAL A 71 4.47 -0.70 12.63
C VAL A 71 4.97 0.41 11.73
N THR A 72 5.96 1.14 12.20
CA THR A 72 6.63 2.17 11.41
C THR A 72 8.04 1.70 11.05
N ILE A 73 8.35 1.77 9.76
CA ILE A 73 9.70 1.56 9.24
C ILE A 73 10.16 2.91 8.69
N ASP A 74 11.22 3.46 9.29
CA ASP A 74 11.75 4.77 8.89
C ASP A 74 12.17 4.76 7.42
N GLY A 75 11.75 5.77 6.70
CA GLY A 75 12.01 5.87 5.26
C GLY A 75 11.03 5.10 4.38
N LEU A 76 10.20 4.24 4.95
CA LEU A 76 9.18 3.48 4.21
C LEU A 76 7.77 3.99 4.54
N GLY A 77 7.34 3.85 5.78
CA GLY A 77 6.02 4.30 6.19
C GLY A 77 5.48 3.53 7.38
N THR A 78 4.20 3.73 7.64
CA THR A 78 3.50 3.13 8.76
C THR A 78 2.40 2.21 8.26
N PHE A 79 2.31 1.04 8.87
CA PHE A 79 1.34 -0.01 8.55
C PHE A 79 0.46 -0.29 9.75
N ARG A 80 -0.82 -0.52 9.52
CA ARG A 80 -1.76 -0.97 10.55
C ARG A 80 -2.83 -1.86 9.93
N ALA A 81 -3.36 -2.77 10.73
CA ALA A 81 -4.45 -3.63 10.30
C ALA A 81 -5.80 -2.91 10.38
N GLY A 82 -6.69 -3.21 9.45
CA GLY A 82 -8.08 -2.84 9.51
C GLY A 82 -8.96 -4.09 9.62
N ILE A 83 -10.04 -3.98 10.35
CA ILE A 83 -10.98 -5.08 10.53
C ILE A 83 -12.28 -4.80 9.81
N GLY A 84 -12.97 -5.86 9.44
CA GLY A 84 -14.28 -5.81 8.82
C GLY A 84 -15.08 -7.07 9.13
N LEU A 85 -16.27 -7.15 8.58
CA LEU A 85 -17.13 -8.30 8.77
C LEU A 85 -16.63 -9.51 7.99
N LYS A 86 -16.75 -10.68 8.61
CA LYS A 86 -16.59 -11.93 7.89
C LYS A 86 -17.72 -12.08 6.87
N ARG A 87 -17.41 -12.75 5.77
CA ARG A 87 -18.38 -12.99 4.70
C ARG A 87 -19.66 -13.67 5.26
N GLY A 88 -20.82 -13.13 4.93
CA GLY A 88 -22.10 -13.65 5.37
C GLY A 88 -22.53 -13.23 6.79
N LYS A 89 -21.76 -12.37 7.45
CA LYS A 89 -22.11 -11.81 8.76
C LYS A 89 -22.70 -10.42 8.62
N GLU A 90 -23.66 -10.10 9.51
CA GLU A 90 -24.35 -8.82 9.51
C GLU A 90 -23.88 -7.93 10.66
N MET A 91 -23.96 -6.61 10.43
CA MET A 91 -23.59 -5.61 11.46
C MET A 91 -24.54 -5.62 12.65
N ASP A 92 -25.78 -5.99 12.45
CA ASP A 92 -26.86 -5.82 13.44
C ASP A 92 -26.65 -6.62 14.74
N GLY A 93 -25.80 -7.62 14.73
CA GLY A 93 -25.50 -8.39 15.93
C GLY A 93 -24.32 -7.85 16.74
N LEU A 94 -23.65 -6.79 16.29
CA LEU A 94 -22.41 -6.34 16.90
C LEU A 94 -22.59 -5.52 18.17
N ASP A 95 -23.77 -4.94 18.40
CA ASP A 95 -24.05 -4.09 19.54
C ASP A 95 -24.84 -4.78 20.67
N ASP A 96 -25.04 -6.09 20.56
CA ASP A 96 -25.91 -6.83 21.51
C ASP A 96 -25.27 -7.12 22.87
N GLY A 97 -24.13 -6.57 23.17
CA GLY A 97 -23.43 -6.83 24.42
C GLY A 97 -22.88 -8.26 24.57
N LYS A 98 -22.77 -9.00 23.47
CA LYS A 98 -22.20 -10.36 23.42
C LYS A 98 -20.84 -10.35 22.74
N PRO A 99 -19.75 -10.03 23.48
CA PRO A 99 -18.41 -9.83 22.87
C PRO A 99 -17.90 -11.00 22.05
N SER A 100 -18.21 -12.23 22.47
CA SER A 100 -17.75 -13.43 21.78
C SER A 100 -18.38 -13.59 20.39
N LEU A 101 -19.66 -13.24 20.23
CA LEU A 101 -20.30 -13.28 18.92
C LEU A 101 -19.77 -12.17 18.02
N ASN A 102 -19.53 -10.98 18.56
CA ASN A 102 -18.98 -9.87 17.82
C ASN A 102 -17.58 -10.18 17.32
N ALA A 103 -16.72 -10.74 18.19
CA ALA A 103 -15.37 -11.15 17.81
C ALA A 103 -15.37 -12.22 16.71
N GLN A 104 -16.30 -13.16 16.75
CA GLN A 104 -16.42 -14.20 15.72
C GLN A 104 -16.91 -13.66 14.39
N SER A 105 -17.57 -12.51 14.38
CA SER A 105 -18.09 -11.89 13.16
C SER A 105 -17.07 -10.99 12.46
N LEU A 106 -15.94 -10.73 13.09
CA LEU A 106 -14.92 -9.81 12.60
C LEU A 106 -13.64 -10.55 12.17
N GLN A 107 -12.94 -9.97 11.22
CA GLN A 107 -11.65 -10.45 10.77
C GLN A 107 -10.81 -9.27 10.26
N VAL A 108 -9.52 -9.48 10.12
CA VAL A 108 -8.66 -8.52 9.43
C VAL A 108 -8.97 -8.61 7.94
N THR A 109 -9.37 -7.49 7.35
CA THR A 109 -9.71 -7.39 5.92
C THR A 109 -8.72 -6.53 5.14
N ASP A 110 -8.00 -5.65 5.83
CA ASP A 110 -7.14 -4.68 5.17
C ASP A 110 -5.87 -4.45 5.96
N VAL A 111 -4.85 -4.03 5.25
CA VAL A 111 -3.66 -3.41 5.83
C VAL A 111 -3.56 -2.02 5.23
N TYR A 112 -3.62 -1.01 6.09
CA TYR A 112 -3.48 0.38 5.67
C TYR A 112 -2.02 0.78 5.70
N PHE A 113 -1.59 1.46 4.66
CA PHE A 113 -0.22 1.94 4.50
C PHE A 113 -0.23 3.46 4.34
N ARG A 114 0.56 4.12 5.17
CA ARG A 114 0.81 5.56 5.04
C ARG A 114 2.30 5.76 4.75
N PRO A 115 2.65 6.29 3.58
CA PRO A 115 4.07 6.46 3.22
C PRO A 115 4.73 7.50 4.12
N ASP A 116 6.01 7.28 4.40
CA ASP A 116 6.86 8.26 5.05
C ASP A 116 7.10 9.44 4.09
N LYS A 117 7.12 10.64 4.62
CA LYS A 117 7.42 11.86 3.83
C LYS A 117 8.78 11.76 3.15
N LYS A 118 9.74 11.09 3.77
CA LYS A 118 11.05 10.86 3.19
C LYS A 118 10.97 10.01 1.93
N LEU A 119 10.15 8.96 1.92
CA LEU A 119 9.95 8.13 0.73
C LEU A 119 9.39 8.94 -0.43
N ILE A 120 8.40 9.79 -0.17
CA ILE A 120 7.81 10.67 -1.18
C ILE A 120 8.86 11.65 -1.71
N ARG A 121 9.62 12.27 -0.81
CA ARG A 121 10.65 13.26 -1.15
C ARG A 121 11.77 12.65 -1.99
N ASP A 122 12.25 11.46 -1.60
CA ASP A 122 13.31 10.76 -2.32
C ASP A 122 12.83 10.31 -3.71
N THR A 123 11.58 9.87 -3.81
CA THR A 123 10.97 9.52 -5.09
C THR A 123 10.89 10.74 -6.00
N ASN A 124 10.44 11.86 -5.46
CA ASN A 124 10.38 13.11 -6.21
C ASN A 124 11.76 13.60 -6.67
N TYR A 125 12.76 13.49 -5.80
CA TYR A 125 14.13 13.87 -6.12
C TYR A 125 14.69 13.08 -7.32
N ASN A 126 14.36 11.79 -7.40
CA ASN A 126 14.84 10.91 -8.47
C ASN A 126 13.94 10.94 -9.71
N CYS A 127 12.84 11.67 -9.67
CA CYS A 127 11.85 11.69 -10.74
C CYS A 127 12.11 12.83 -11.73
N THR A 128 12.14 12.50 -13.00
CA THR A 128 12.09 13.48 -14.10
C THR A 128 10.86 13.15 -14.95
N LEU A 129 9.97 14.11 -15.08
CA LEU A 129 8.70 13.93 -15.79
C LEU A 129 8.74 14.52 -17.18
N THR A 130 8.26 13.74 -18.15
CA THR A 130 7.99 14.21 -19.52
C THR A 130 6.56 13.91 -19.88
N ARG A 131 5.99 14.70 -20.79
CA ARG A 131 4.62 14.49 -21.22
C ARG A 131 4.54 13.24 -22.10
N GLY A 132 3.71 12.29 -21.70
CA GLY A 132 3.47 11.07 -22.46
C GLY A 132 2.32 11.21 -23.45
N ALA A 133 2.27 10.31 -24.41
CA ALA A 133 1.13 10.17 -25.31
C ALA A 133 -0.07 9.60 -24.57
N THR A 134 -1.22 10.21 -24.75
CA THR A 134 -2.50 9.76 -24.18
C THR A 134 -3.15 8.71 -25.08
#